data_88c97f62b9c58a6f647b71c7c506cd20
#
_entry.id   88c97f62b9c58a6f647b71c7c506cd20
#
_cell.length_a   1.000
_cell.length_b   1.000
_cell.length_c   1.000
_cell.angle_alpha   90.00
_cell.angle_beta   90.00
_cell.angle_gamma   90.00
#
_symmetry.space_group_name_H-M   'P 1'
#
loop_
_entity.id
_entity.type
_entity.pdbx_description
1 polymer ?
#
loop_
_entity_poly.entity_id
_entity_poly.type
_entity_poly.pdbx_seq_one_letter_code
_entity_poly.pdbx_strand_id
1 'polypeptide(L)'
;MSNNMLRMVAAVAVWTVFAAGTAIAAGKGEATYEKDVRKIVSENCLSCHGNDAPTMEAFKKDQEGFKKTMKGPRMDTYANLMIMVNGSDTGALMRRLDDGKSTKEGKPGNMYTYLGKTEAEKAANLTVFKEWVGGWTLKRQKEITEGELKAIKALEK
;
A
#
# COMPACT_ATOMS: atom_id res chain seq x y z
N MET A 1 -55.34 -62.59 20.04
CA MET A 1 -55.84 -61.22 20.24
C MET A 1 -54.65 -60.35 20.59
N SER A 2 -54.09 -59.69 19.63
CA SER A 2 -52.91 -58.82 19.82
C SER A 2 -53.09 -57.57 18.94
N ASN A 3 -53.32 -56.45 19.58
CA ASN A 3 -53.47 -55.15 18.91
C ASN A 3 -52.10 -54.49 18.68
N ASN A 4 -51.69 -54.50 17.43
CA ASN A 4 -50.54 -53.72 17.02
C ASN A 4 -50.96 -52.26 16.74
N MET A 5 -50.69 -51.36 17.63
CA MET A 5 -50.78 -49.89 17.41
C MET A 5 -49.58 -49.40 16.65
N LEU A 6 -49.80 -49.07 15.42
CA LEU A 6 -48.81 -48.46 14.50
C LEU A 6 -48.65 -46.95 14.88
N ARG A 7 -47.51 -46.60 15.44
CA ARG A 7 -47.15 -45.20 15.71
C ARG A 7 -46.51 -44.61 14.50
N MET A 8 -47.22 -43.79 13.74
CA MET A 8 -46.64 -42.91 12.71
C MET A 8 -45.85 -41.77 13.38
N VAL A 9 -44.57 -41.77 13.19
CA VAL A 9 -43.71 -40.63 13.53
C VAL A 9 -43.60 -39.75 12.28
N ALA A 10 -44.23 -38.59 12.32
CA ALA A 10 -44.09 -37.57 11.26
C ALA A 10 -42.76 -36.83 11.47
N ALA A 11 -41.82 -37.07 10.56
CA ALA A 11 -40.59 -36.30 10.52
C ALA A 11 -40.84 -34.95 9.85
N VAL A 12 -40.79 -33.88 10.62
CA VAL A 12 -40.83 -32.50 10.13
C VAL A 12 -39.41 -32.15 9.67
N ALA A 13 -39.16 -32.11 8.35
CA ALA A 13 -37.93 -31.60 7.79
C ALA A 13 -37.95 -30.06 7.81
N VAL A 14 -37.18 -29.47 8.71
CA VAL A 14 -36.95 -28.02 8.73
C VAL A 14 -35.89 -27.70 7.69
N TRP A 15 -36.29 -27.12 6.57
CA TRP A 15 -35.39 -26.57 5.55
C TRP A 15 -34.92 -25.19 6.03
N THR A 16 -33.69 -25.13 6.56
CA THR A 16 -33.01 -23.86 6.78
C THR A 16 -32.49 -23.34 5.46
N VAL A 17 -33.15 -22.33 4.91
CA VAL A 17 -32.67 -21.59 3.75
C VAL A 17 -31.50 -20.70 4.22
N PHE A 18 -30.26 -21.13 3.96
CA PHE A 18 -29.07 -20.26 4.06
C PHE A 18 -29.17 -19.23 2.93
N ALA A 19 -29.63 -18.05 3.25
CA ALA A 19 -29.44 -16.88 2.39
C ALA A 19 -27.95 -16.55 2.38
N ALA A 20 -27.22 -17.05 1.37
CA ALA A 20 -25.88 -16.60 1.07
C ALA A 20 -25.98 -15.13 0.64
N GLY A 21 -25.79 -14.22 1.59
CA GLY A 21 -25.61 -12.80 1.29
C GLY A 21 -24.33 -12.64 0.48
N THR A 22 -24.46 -12.48 -0.83
CA THR A 22 -23.38 -11.98 -1.67
C THR A 22 -23.06 -10.58 -1.19
N ALA A 23 -22.04 -10.44 -0.34
CA ALA A 23 -21.42 -9.16 -0.09
C ALA A 23 -20.88 -8.67 -1.43
N ILE A 24 -21.63 -7.78 -2.09
CA ILE A 24 -21.14 -7.00 -3.21
C ILE A 24 -20.05 -6.14 -2.57
N ALA A 25 -18.79 -6.54 -2.75
CA ALA A 25 -17.65 -5.66 -2.53
C ALA A 25 -17.87 -4.49 -3.48
N ALA A 26 -18.34 -3.36 -2.92
CA ALA A 26 -18.40 -2.10 -3.66
C ALA A 26 -16.98 -1.91 -4.19
N GLY A 27 -16.80 -1.94 -5.51
CA GLY A 27 -15.53 -1.80 -6.16
C GLY A 27 -14.90 -0.50 -5.66
N LYS A 28 -13.84 -0.64 -4.84
CA LYS A 28 -13.05 0.50 -4.40
C LYS A 28 -12.53 1.12 -5.69
N GLY A 29 -12.93 2.34 -5.99
CA GLY A 29 -12.41 3.07 -7.14
C GLY A 29 -10.88 3.07 -7.12
N GLU A 30 -10.26 3.32 -8.25
CA GLU A 30 -8.80 3.38 -8.36
C GLU A 30 -8.23 4.34 -7.30
N ALA A 31 -7.22 3.89 -6.55
CA ALA A 31 -6.62 4.70 -5.50
C ALA A 31 -5.93 5.93 -6.10
N THR A 32 -6.10 7.10 -5.46
CA THR A 32 -5.50 8.35 -5.92
C THR A 32 -4.68 9.02 -4.81
N TYR A 33 -3.78 9.91 -5.21
CA TYR A 33 -2.99 10.66 -4.25
C TYR A 33 -3.87 11.49 -3.30
N GLU A 34 -4.77 12.29 -3.85
CA GLU A 34 -5.57 13.21 -3.05
C GLU A 34 -6.52 12.52 -2.07
N LYS A 35 -7.12 11.39 -2.45
CA LYS A 35 -8.09 10.69 -1.60
C LYS A 35 -7.44 9.75 -0.60
N ASP A 36 -6.38 9.04 -1.02
CA ASP A 36 -5.90 7.87 -0.29
C ASP A 36 -4.47 8.07 0.25
N VAL A 37 -3.54 8.58 -0.58
CA VAL A 37 -2.11 8.61 -0.25
C VAL A 37 -1.73 9.85 0.56
N ARG A 38 -2.30 11.00 0.23
CA ARG A 38 -1.95 12.30 0.85
C ARG A 38 -2.06 12.29 2.38
N LYS A 39 -3.10 11.67 2.90
CA LYS A 39 -3.28 11.53 4.36
C LYS A 39 -2.15 10.73 4.98
N ILE A 40 -1.81 9.58 4.40
CA ILE A 40 -0.72 8.73 4.91
C ILE A 40 0.60 9.48 4.88
N VAL A 41 0.91 10.19 3.80
CA VAL A 41 2.12 11.01 3.67
C VAL A 41 2.15 12.10 4.73
N SER A 42 1.06 12.83 4.93
CA SER A 42 0.99 13.93 5.90
C SER A 42 1.19 13.47 7.34
N GLU A 43 0.63 12.33 7.71
CA GLU A 43 0.67 11.80 9.08
C GLU A 43 1.99 11.09 9.41
N ASN A 44 2.64 10.47 8.42
CA ASN A 44 3.76 9.56 8.68
C ASN A 44 5.11 10.00 8.08
N CYS A 45 5.12 10.93 7.11
CA CYS A 45 6.32 11.21 6.35
C CYS A 45 6.85 12.65 6.51
N LEU A 46 5.96 13.64 6.68
CA LEU A 46 6.33 15.05 6.55
C LEU A 46 7.19 15.61 7.69
N SER A 47 7.34 14.91 8.81
CA SER A 47 8.29 15.30 9.86
C SER A 47 9.75 15.34 9.37
N CYS A 48 10.09 14.41 8.46
CA CYS A 48 11.42 14.31 7.85
C CYS A 48 11.45 14.69 6.37
N HIS A 49 10.30 14.69 5.71
CA HIS A 49 10.16 14.90 4.26
C HIS A 49 9.26 16.10 3.91
N GLY A 50 9.03 17.01 4.85
CA GLY A 50 8.15 18.17 4.69
C GLY A 50 8.75 19.29 3.84
N ASN A 51 8.12 20.47 3.92
CA ASN A 51 8.49 21.64 3.12
C ASN A 51 9.87 22.23 3.47
N ASP A 52 10.38 21.93 4.67
CA ASP A 52 11.73 22.29 5.15
C ASP A 52 12.79 21.23 4.79
N ALA A 53 12.40 20.15 4.17
CA ALA A 53 13.30 19.11 3.67
C ALA A 53 13.95 19.53 2.34
N PRO A 54 15.16 19.02 2.02
CA PRO A 54 15.84 19.36 0.79
C PRO A 54 15.09 18.82 -0.44
N THR A 55 15.23 19.49 -1.57
CA THR A 55 14.82 18.92 -2.84
C THR A 55 15.60 17.62 -3.11
N MET A 56 15.10 16.76 -4.00
CA MET A 56 15.80 15.52 -4.36
C MET A 56 17.22 15.80 -4.86
N GLU A 57 17.41 16.87 -5.63
CA GLU A 57 18.72 17.26 -6.14
C GLU A 57 19.67 17.67 -5.01
N ALA A 58 19.23 18.53 -4.09
CA ALA A 58 20.02 18.94 -2.94
C ALA A 58 20.35 17.74 -2.04
N PHE A 59 19.38 16.87 -1.78
CA PHE A 59 19.58 15.66 -1.00
C PHE A 59 20.64 14.73 -1.62
N LYS A 60 20.66 14.56 -2.94
CA LYS A 60 21.67 13.73 -3.62
C LYS A 60 23.08 14.29 -3.50
N LYS A 61 23.24 15.62 -3.34
CA LYS A 61 24.57 16.27 -3.20
C LYS A 61 25.16 16.07 -1.79
N ASP A 62 24.34 16.02 -0.75
CA ASP A 62 24.79 15.84 0.65
C ASP A 62 23.87 14.95 1.46
N GLN A 63 23.76 13.68 1.07
CA GLN A 63 22.89 12.73 1.75
C GLN A 63 23.25 12.52 3.22
N GLU A 64 24.54 12.49 3.53
CA GLU A 64 24.99 12.21 4.90
C GLU A 64 24.74 13.41 5.83
N GLY A 65 24.90 14.64 5.34
CA GLY A 65 24.58 15.85 6.10
C GLY A 65 23.08 15.90 6.44
N PHE A 66 22.23 15.68 5.45
CA PHE A 66 20.76 15.69 5.68
C PHE A 66 20.29 14.54 6.58
N LYS A 67 20.83 13.33 6.45
CA LYS A 67 20.50 12.20 7.32
C LYS A 67 20.88 12.48 8.78
N LYS A 68 21.99 13.15 9.07
CA LYS A 68 22.38 13.55 10.44
C LYS A 68 21.35 14.45 11.09
N THR A 69 20.63 15.25 10.31
CA THR A 69 19.54 16.12 10.79
C THR A 69 18.16 15.47 10.62
N MET A 70 18.10 14.16 10.35
CA MET A 70 16.88 13.41 10.11
C MET A 70 16.01 13.96 8.97
N LYS A 71 16.64 14.56 7.95
CA LYS A 71 15.95 15.03 6.75
C LYS A 71 16.17 14.10 5.56
N GLY A 72 15.08 13.70 4.95
CA GLY A 72 15.06 13.01 3.66
C GLY A 72 14.72 13.96 2.51
N PRO A 73 14.59 13.48 1.28
CA PRO A 73 14.13 14.32 0.18
C PRO A 73 12.67 14.73 0.37
N ARG A 74 12.33 15.95 -0.06
CA ARG A 74 10.99 16.52 0.05
C ARG A 74 9.91 15.67 -0.63
N MET A 75 8.76 15.51 0.03
CA MET A 75 7.60 14.71 -0.42
C MET A 75 6.26 15.41 -0.14
N ASP A 76 6.25 16.68 0.20
CA ASP A 76 5.10 17.45 0.69
C ASP A 76 4.05 17.73 -0.40
N THR A 77 4.36 17.47 -1.66
CA THR A 77 3.44 17.62 -2.79
C THR A 77 3.42 16.35 -3.65
N TYR A 78 2.33 16.16 -4.41
CA TYR A 78 2.25 15.10 -5.41
C TYR A 78 3.46 15.12 -6.36
N ALA A 79 3.83 16.28 -6.90
CA ALA A 79 4.95 16.43 -7.82
C ALA A 79 6.28 15.99 -7.20
N ASN A 80 6.54 16.36 -5.93
CA ASN A 80 7.76 15.93 -5.23
C ASN A 80 7.78 14.42 -4.98
N LEU A 81 6.64 13.83 -4.62
CA LEU A 81 6.51 12.39 -4.44
C LEU A 81 6.73 11.63 -5.76
N MET A 82 6.20 12.16 -6.87
CA MET A 82 6.32 11.55 -8.20
C MET A 82 7.77 11.42 -8.68
N ILE A 83 8.70 12.25 -8.22
CA ILE A 83 10.13 12.10 -8.54
C ILE A 83 10.63 10.69 -8.17
N MET A 84 10.15 10.14 -7.04
CA MET A 84 10.55 8.82 -6.53
C MET A 84 9.66 7.67 -7.00
N VAL A 85 8.51 7.96 -7.60
CA VAL A 85 7.56 6.95 -8.09
C VAL A 85 7.76 6.69 -9.58
N ASN A 86 7.70 7.74 -10.41
CA ASN A 86 7.75 7.67 -11.88
C ASN A 86 8.55 8.82 -12.50
N GLY A 87 9.46 9.42 -11.76
CA GLY A 87 10.29 10.53 -12.20
C GLY A 87 11.78 10.15 -12.27
N SER A 88 12.65 11.12 -11.99
CA SER A 88 14.11 10.96 -12.10
C SER A 88 14.74 9.98 -11.09
N ASP A 89 13.98 9.47 -10.13
CA ASP A 89 14.40 8.44 -9.17
C ASP A 89 13.34 7.33 -9.04
N THR A 90 12.74 6.94 -10.17
CA THR A 90 11.70 5.93 -10.26
C THR A 90 12.02 4.68 -9.46
N GLY A 91 11.02 4.15 -8.76
CA GLY A 91 11.14 2.96 -7.92
C GLY A 91 11.75 3.22 -6.53
N ALA A 92 12.26 4.41 -6.26
CA ALA A 92 12.86 4.71 -4.97
C ALA A 92 11.85 4.61 -3.81
N LEU A 93 10.64 5.15 -3.99
CA LEU A 93 9.57 5.03 -3.00
C LEU A 93 9.25 3.56 -2.70
N MET A 94 9.04 2.77 -3.74
CA MET A 94 8.67 1.36 -3.63
C MET A 94 9.72 0.56 -2.86
N ARG A 95 11.01 0.70 -3.21
CA ARG A 95 12.11 0.05 -2.48
C ARG A 95 12.19 0.46 -1.02
N ARG A 96 11.85 1.71 -0.69
CA ARG A 96 11.92 2.21 0.69
C ARG A 96 10.74 1.77 1.55
N LEU A 97 9.56 1.57 0.95
CA LEU A 97 8.33 1.18 1.63
C LEU A 97 8.05 -0.32 1.60
N ASP A 98 8.79 -1.11 0.83
CA ASP A 98 8.56 -2.55 0.70
C ASP A 98 8.64 -3.28 2.04
N ASP A 99 7.74 -4.26 2.26
CA ASP A 99 7.68 -5.05 3.50
C ASP A 99 8.70 -6.21 3.56
N GLY A 100 9.54 -6.33 2.54
CA GLY A 100 10.57 -7.37 2.43
C GLY A 100 10.09 -8.71 1.89
N LYS A 101 8.77 -8.96 1.84
CA LYS A 101 8.23 -10.27 1.40
C LYS A 101 8.60 -10.63 -0.03
N SER A 102 8.86 -9.63 -0.87
CA SER A 102 9.27 -9.80 -2.27
C SER A 102 10.79 -9.71 -2.48
N THR A 103 11.58 -9.56 -1.42
CA THR A 103 13.03 -9.50 -1.48
C THR A 103 13.67 -10.85 -1.15
N LYS A 104 14.84 -11.14 -1.74
CA LYS A 104 15.57 -12.40 -1.47
C LYS A 104 16.00 -12.52 0.00
N GLU A 105 16.35 -11.39 0.61
CA GLU A 105 16.83 -11.33 1.98
C GLU A 105 15.69 -11.24 3.02
N GLY A 106 14.44 -11.12 2.59
CA GLY A 106 13.28 -10.95 3.49
C GLY A 106 13.32 -9.64 4.30
N LYS A 107 14.14 -8.67 3.90
CA LYS A 107 14.33 -7.42 4.64
C LYS A 107 13.43 -6.32 4.10
N PRO A 108 12.66 -5.64 4.96
CA PRO A 108 11.85 -4.49 4.56
C PRO A 108 12.73 -3.30 4.19
N GLY A 109 12.17 -2.41 3.38
CA GLY A 109 12.75 -1.10 3.10
C GLY A 109 12.83 -0.25 4.38
N ASN A 110 13.83 0.61 4.46
CA ASN A 110 14.13 1.37 5.69
C ASN A 110 13.05 2.39 6.09
N MET A 111 12.09 2.70 5.21
CA MET A 111 10.95 3.57 5.51
C MET A 111 9.67 2.79 5.85
N TYR A 112 9.64 1.46 5.67
CA TYR A 112 8.51 0.62 6.03
C TYR A 112 8.07 0.81 7.50
N THR A 113 9.03 0.92 8.40
CA THR A 113 8.77 1.10 9.84
C THR A 113 7.97 2.37 10.16
N TYR A 114 8.00 3.37 9.29
CA TYR A 114 7.31 4.66 9.46
C TYR A 114 5.91 4.69 8.82
N LEU A 115 5.45 3.62 8.18
CA LEU A 115 4.12 3.57 7.57
C LEU A 115 2.96 3.50 8.57
N GLY A 116 3.23 3.33 9.85
CA GLY A 116 2.22 3.28 10.91
C GLY A 116 2.82 2.87 12.24
N LYS A 117 2.01 2.91 13.30
CA LYS A 117 2.43 2.58 14.67
C LYS A 117 2.41 1.07 14.93
N THR A 118 1.49 0.35 14.29
CA THR A 118 1.33 -1.11 14.42
C THR A 118 1.64 -1.80 13.09
N GLU A 119 1.95 -3.10 13.14
CA GLU A 119 2.15 -3.88 11.90
C GLU A 119 0.90 -3.91 11.02
N ALA A 120 -0.29 -3.91 11.62
CA ALA A 120 -1.55 -3.85 10.90
C ALA A 120 -1.71 -2.51 10.13
N GLU A 121 -1.39 -1.39 10.78
CA GLU A 121 -1.40 -0.07 10.13
C GLU A 121 -0.37 0.02 9.01
N LYS A 122 0.86 -0.45 9.24
CA LYS A 122 1.92 -0.48 8.22
C LYS A 122 1.49 -1.29 7.00
N ALA A 123 0.92 -2.48 7.21
CA ALA A 123 0.44 -3.33 6.13
C ALA A 123 -0.72 -2.70 5.37
N ALA A 124 -1.67 -2.07 6.06
CA ALA A 124 -2.80 -1.37 5.45
C ALA A 124 -2.32 -0.18 4.61
N ASN A 125 -1.46 0.66 5.16
CA ASN A 125 -0.92 1.82 4.46
C ASN A 125 -0.03 1.41 3.27
N LEU A 126 0.77 0.34 3.39
CA LEU A 126 1.51 -0.21 2.26
C LEU A 126 0.58 -0.69 1.14
N THR A 127 -0.55 -1.31 1.49
CA THR A 127 -1.55 -1.75 0.52
C THR A 127 -2.09 -0.57 -0.28
N VAL A 128 -2.41 0.54 0.39
CA VAL A 128 -2.83 1.78 -0.30
C VAL A 128 -1.77 2.28 -1.28
N PHE A 129 -0.50 2.32 -0.87
CA PHE A 129 0.58 2.71 -1.78
C PHE A 129 0.72 1.76 -2.98
N LYS A 130 0.61 0.44 -2.75
CA LYS A 130 0.67 -0.56 -3.83
C LYS A 130 -0.49 -0.42 -4.82
N GLU A 131 -1.71 -0.19 -4.32
CA GLU A 131 -2.89 0.05 -5.15
C GLU A 131 -2.74 1.34 -5.97
N TRP A 132 -2.28 2.42 -5.35
CA TRP A 132 -2.06 3.70 -6.01
C TRP A 132 -0.97 3.62 -7.08
N VAL A 133 0.19 3.04 -6.77
CA VAL A 133 1.30 2.90 -7.72
C VAL A 133 0.94 1.97 -8.87
N GLY A 134 0.17 0.89 -8.62
CA GLY A 134 -0.14 -0.15 -9.60
C GLY A 134 1.07 -1.04 -9.90
N GLY A 135 1.95 -0.60 -10.79
CA GLY A 135 3.19 -1.32 -11.13
C GLY A 135 4.26 -1.25 -10.04
N TRP A 136 4.15 -2.08 -9.00
CA TRP A 136 5.11 -2.11 -7.90
C TRP A 136 6.41 -2.80 -8.29
N THR A 137 7.52 -2.07 -8.35
CA THR A 137 8.83 -2.62 -8.69
C THR A 137 9.90 -2.21 -7.68
N LEU A 138 10.79 -3.13 -7.33
CA LEU A 138 11.94 -2.86 -6.45
C LEU A 138 13.22 -2.55 -7.24
N LYS A 139 13.15 -2.55 -8.56
CA LYS A 139 14.26 -2.23 -9.45
C LYS A 139 14.68 -0.76 -9.32
N ARG A 140 15.92 -0.50 -9.61
CA ARG A 140 16.43 0.88 -9.79
C ARG A 140 16.02 1.40 -11.17
N GLN A 141 15.91 2.70 -11.32
CA GLN A 141 15.48 3.34 -12.57
C GLN A 141 16.15 2.76 -13.84
N LYS A 142 17.45 2.48 -13.77
CA LYS A 142 18.21 1.92 -14.89
C LYS A 142 17.83 0.48 -15.29
N GLU A 143 17.14 -0.22 -14.40
CA GLU A 143 16.77 -1.63 -14.53
C GLU A 143 15.30 -1.81 -14.88
N ILE A 144 14.51 -0.73 -14.80
CA ILE A 144 13.06 -0.73 -15.06
C ILE A 144 12.85 -0.76 -16.57
N THR A 145 12.09 -1.73 -17.04
CA THR A 145 11.69 -1.84 -18.44
C THR A 145 10.59 -0.83 -18.78
N GLU A 146 10.43 -0.52 -20.06
CA GLU A 146 9.36 0.36 -20.53
C GLU A 146 7.95 -0.16 -20.15
N GLY A 147 7.73 -1.48 -20.19
CA GLY A 147 6.48 -2.10 -19.76
C GLY A 147 6.19 -1.91 -18.29
N GLU A 148 7.21 -2.07 -17.42
CA GLU A 148 7.08 -1.82 -15.98
C GLU A 148 6.83 -0.34 -15.69
N LEU A 149 7.47 0.56 -16.43
CA LEU A 149 7.26 2.00 -16.29
C LEU A 149 5.81 2.39 -16.65
N LYS A 150 5.27 1.85 -17.75
CA LYS A 150 3.87 2.05 -18.17
C LYS A 150 2.84 1.45 -17.21
N ALA A 151 3.22 0.46 -16.41
CA ALA A 151 2.35 -0.13 -15.40
C ALA A 151 2.19 0.75 -14.15
N ILE A 152 3.05 1.75 -13.95
CA ILE A 152 2.94 2.72 -12.85
C ILE A 152 1.82 3.71 -13.20
N LYS A 153 0.77 3.70 -12.39
CA LYS A 153 -0.41 4.57 -12.55
C LYS A 153 -0.27 5.86 -11.75
N ALA A 154 -0.19 5.74 -10.44
CA ALA A 154 0.05 6.80 -9.47
C ALA A 154 -0.78 8.08 -9.74
N LEU A 155 -2.09 7.95 -9.90
CA LEU A 155 -3.00 9.05 -10.24
C LEU A 155 -3.05 10.11 -9.14
N GLU A 156 -3.13 11.39 -9.53
CA GLU A 156 -3.29 12.50 -8.58
C GLU A 156 -4.71 12.58 -8.02
N LYS A 157 -5.74 12.49 -8.91
CA LYS A 157 -7.17 12.66 -8.60
C LYS A 157 -8.01 11.49 -9.11
#